data_7cc222b24fda0d1c24f8b2484deba7c4
#
_entry.id   7cc222b24fda0d1c24f8b2484deba7c4
#
_cell.length_a   1.000
_cell.length_b   1.000
_cell.length_c   1.000
_cell.angle_alpha   90.00
_cell.angle_beta   90.00
_cell.angle_gamma   90.00
#
_symmetry.space_group_name_H-M   'P 1'
#
loop_
_entity.id
_entity.type
_entity.pdbx_description
1 polymer ?
#
loop_
_entity_poly.entity_id
_entity_poly.type
_entity_poly.pdbx_seq_one_letter_code
_entity_poly.pdbx_strand_id
1 'polypeptide(L)'
;MIKEKELIAVARAVSTVFNPFYLPMVGLIALFFFSYLKMLPTFYKATVLVMVYVFTALLPTLLIRFYRNTQGWSLFELGARERRMVPYVIAILCYFICVYLMRIFHMPHFMGSILVAALLIQVVCALINIWWKISTHSAAIGGVAGALLAFAMIFTFNPMWWFCLVMVLSGAVGT
;
A
#
# COMPACT_ATOMS: atom_id res chain seq x y z
N MET A 1 20.16 13.97 -22.07
CA MET A 1 20.25 14.47 -20.67
C MET A 1 18.91 15.00 -20.11
N ILE A 2 18.14 15.83 -20.83
CA ILE A 2 16.83 16.33 -20.31
C ILE A 2 15.82 15.17 -20.21
N LYS A 3 15.70 14.33 -21.22
CA LYS A 3 14.79 13.16 -21.23
C LYS A 3 15.08 12.14 -20.12
N GLU A 4 16.32 11.90 -19.77
CA GLU A 4 16.68 10.97 -18.68
C GLU A 4 16.24 11.50 -17.31
N LYS A 5 16.41 12.78 -17.04
CA LYS A 5 15.98 13.40 -15.78
C LYS A 5 14.46 13.38 -15.63
N GLU A 6 13.73 13.61 -16.72
CA GLU A 6 12.26 13.50 -16.73
C GLU A 6 11.79 12.06 -16.54
N LEU A 7 12.46 11.10 -17.18
CA LEU A 7 12.15 9.68 -17.02
C LEU A 7 12.38 9.21 -15.58
N ILE A 8 13.51 9.62 -14.98
CA ILE A 8 13.83 9.30 -13.57
C ILE A 8 12.82 9.98 -12.62
N ALA A 9 12.39 11.20 -12.91
CA ALA A 9 11.38 11.89 -12.10
C ALA A 9 10.03 11.18 -12.16
N VAL A 10 9.60 10.76 -13.36
CA VAL A 10 8.36 10.01 -13.56
C VAL A 10 8.45 8.64 -12.88
N ALA A 11 9.54 7.90 -13.07
CA ALA A 11 9.75 6.61 -12.40
C ALA A 11 9.74 6.75 -10.89
N ARG A 12 10.35 7.80 -10.34
CA ARG A 12 10.34 8.10 -8.90
C ARG A 12 8.93 8.46 -8.40
N ALA A 13 8.17 9.25 -9.15
CA ALA A 13 6.79 9.60 -8.82
C ALA A 13 5.90 8.35 -8.81
N VAL A 14 5.99 7.50 -9.84
CA VAL A 14 5.28 6.23 -9.94
C VAL A 14 5.65 5.30 -8.78
N SER A 15 6.95 5.14 -8.49
CA SER A 15 7.42 4.34 -7.36
C SER A 15 6.93 4.86 -6.00
N THR A 16 6.76 6.17 -5.84
CA THR A 16 6.21 6.76 -4.60
C THR A 16 4.73 6.46 -4.46
N VAL A 17 3.94 6.56 -5.53
CA VAL A 17 2.50 6.26 -5.54
C VAL A 17 2.24 4.77 -5.28
N PHE A 18 3.05 3.90 -5.88
CA PHE A 18 2.97 2.43 -5.67
C PHE A 18 3.75 1.93 -4.46
N ASN A 19 4.11 2.82 -3.54
CA ASN A 19 4.63 2.40 -2.26
C ASN A 19 3.52 1.63 -1.49
N PRO A 20 3.80 0.41 -1.00
CA PRO A 20 2.82 -0.43 -0.30
C PRO A 20 2.14 0.27 0.87
N PHE A 21 2.77 1.27 1.46
CA PHE A 21 2.21 2.04 2.57
C PHE A 21 1.06 2.98 2.16
N TYR A 22 1.05 3.47 0.92
CA TYR A 22 -0.02 4.36 0.41
C TYR A 22 -1.15 3.61 -0.30
N LEU A 23 -0.93 2.35 -0.66
CA LEU A 23 -1.89 1.57 -1.43
C LEU A 23 -3.27 1.43 -0.77
N PRO A 24 -3.39 1.13 0.54
CA PRO A 24 -4.70 1.06 1.19
C PRO A 24 -5.45 2.38 1.15
N MET A 25 -4.73 3.49 1.23
CA MET A 25 -5.33 4.83 1.13
C MET A 25 -5.90 5.08 -0.27
N VAL A 26 -5.13 4.73 -1.32
CA VAL A 26 -5.59 4.83 -2.71
C VAL A 26 -6.81 3.94 -2.95
N GLY A 27 -6.81 2.71 -2.42
CA GLY A 27 -7.94 1.79 -2.49
C GLY A 27 -9.20 2.33 -1.82
N LEU A 28 -9.08 2.95 -0.65
CA LEU A 28 -10.20 3.60 0.05
C LEU A 28 -10.71 4.83 -0.69
N ILE A 29 -9.82 5.65 -1.25
CA ILE A 29 -10.21 6.80 -2.08
C ILE A 29 -11.00 6.30 -3.29
N ALA A 30 -10.52 5.28 -3.99
CA ALA A 30 -11.24 4.69 -5.11
C ALA A 30 -12.63 4.17 -4.68
N LEU A 31 -12.76 3.51 -3.54
CA LEU A 31 -14.04 3.09 -2.98
C LEU A 31 -14.98 4.27 -2.72
N PHE A 32 -14.48 5.38 -2.17
CA PHE A 32 -15.31 6.55 -1.89
C PHE A 32 -15.81 7.25 -3.15
N PHE A 33 -15.10 7.10 -4.28
CA PHE A 33 -15.53 7.68 -5.57
C PHE A 33 -16.42 6.74 -6.37
N PHE A 34 -16.13 5.44 -6.41
CA PHE A 34 -16.77 4.49 -7.32
C PHE A 34 -17.86 3.63 -6.64
N SER A 35 -18.03 3.70 -5.31
CA SER A 35 -19.02 2.93 -4.58
C SER A 35 -20.17 3.80 -4.07
N TYR A 36 -21.26 3.15 -3.61
CA TYR A 36 -22.35 3.78 -2.86
C TYR A 36 -21.89 4.56 -1.61
N LEU A 37 -20.65 4.39 -1.17
CA LEU A 37 -20.01 5.20 -0.13
C LEU A 37 -19.85 6.68 -0.50
N LYS A 38 -20.10 7.03 -1.75
CA LYS A 38 -20.18 8.44 -2.15
C LYS A 38 -21.22 9.22 -1.34
N MET A 39 -22.25 8.54 -0.84
CA MET A 39 -23.32 9.13 -0.02
C MET A 39 -22.93 9.42 1.43
N LEU A 40 -21.79 8.89 1.91
CA LEU A 40 -21.34 9.15 3.28
C LEU A 40 -20.94 10.61 3.50
N PRO A 41 -21.14 11.16 4.71
CA PRO A 41 -20.67 12.50 5.05
C PRO A 41 -19.18 12.69 4.78
N THR A 42 -18.81 13.85 4.24
CA THR A 42 -17.40 14.17 3.93
C THR A 42 -16.51 14.13 5.15
N PHE A 43 -17.03 14.54 6.30
CA PHE A 43 -16.31 14.47 7.57
C PHE A 43 -15.93 13.05 7.95
N TYR A 44 -16.86 12.10 7.81
CA TYR A 44 -16.60 10.68 8.07
C TYR A 44 -15.53 10.10 7.14
N LYS A 45 -15.62 10.40 5.83
CA LYS A 45 -14.61 9.99 4.85
C LYS A 45 -13.21 10.51 5.20
N ALA A 46 -13.14 11.80 5.57
CA ALA A 46 -11.89 12.44 5.96
C ALA A 46 -11.29 11.76 7.21
N THR A 47 -12.11 11.50 8.23
CA THR A 47 -11.67 10.82 9.45
C THR A 47 -11.10 9.43 9.17
N VAL A 48 -11.79 8.63 8.34
CA VAL A 48 -11.31 7.29 7.94
C VAL A 48 -9.99 7.38 7.18
N LEU A 49 -9.88 8.30 6.21
CA LEU A 49 -8.66 8.49 5.43
C LEU A 49 -7.48 8.94 6.30
N VAL A 50 -7.71 9.87 7.22
CA VAL A 50 -6.67 10.33 8.14
C VAL A 50 -6.22 9.18 9.06
N MET A 51 -7.16 8.42 9.62
CA MET A 51 -6.85 7.29 10.47
C MET A 51 -6.01 6.25 9.71
N VAL A 52 -6.45 5.87 8.51
CA VAL A 52 -5.71 4.91 7.69
C VAL A 52 -4.34 5.46 7.33
N TYR A 53 -4.23 6.72 6.89
CA TYR A 53 -2.94 7.34 6.57
C TYR A 53 -1.96 7.31 7.74
N VAL A 54 -2.45 7.67 8.94
CA VAL A 54 -1.61 7.66 10.15
C VAL A 54 -1.06 6.26 10.42
N PHE A 55 -1.90 5.24 10.41
CA PHE A 55 -1.49 3.87 10.77
C PHE A 55 -0.80 3.11 9.65
N THR A 56 -1.08 3.38 8.38
CA THR A 56 -0.47 2.63 7.26
C THR A 56 0.76 3.30 6.67
N ALA A 57 0.85 4.62 6.72
CA ALA A 57 1.96 5.36 6.12
C ALA A 57 2.82 6.08 7.17
N LEU A 58 2.23 6.93 7.99
CA LEU A 58 2.98 7.82 8.89
C LEU A 58 3.66 7.02 10.01
N LEU A 59 2.91 6.22 10.74
CA LEU A 59 3.39 5.50 11.92
C LEU A 59 4.46 4.45 11.56
N PRO A 60 4.29 3.56 10.56
CA PRO A 60 5.35 2.65 10.15
C PRO A 60 6.61 3.39 9.69
N THR A 61 6.46 4.46 8.91
CA THR A 61 7.60 5.24 8.43
C THR A 61 8.38 5.89 9.57
N LEU A 62 7.69 6.44 10.57
CA LEU A 62 8.33 7.02 11.75
C LEU A 62 9.04 5.96 12.59
N LEU A 63 8.39 4.81 12.85
CA LEU A 63 8.98 3.71 13.62
C LEU A 63 10.22 3.15 12.93
N ILE A 64 10.18 2.95 11.60
CA ILE A 64 11.32 2.48 10.82
C ILE A 64 12.45 3.51 10.85
N ARG A 65 12.14 4.81 10.72
CA ARG A 65 13.15 5.86 10.82
C ARG A 65 13.78 5.91 12.21
N PHE A 66 12.96 5.82 13.26
CA PHE A 66 13.43 5.81 14.65
C PHE A 66 14.34 4.60 14.89
N TYR A 67 13.88 3.40 14.52
CA TYR A 67 14.66 2.17 14.64
C TYR A 67 16.00 2.26 13.90
N ARG A 68 16.00 2.77 12.68
CA ARG A 68 17.21 2.99 11.90
C ARG A 68 18.18 3.95 12.59
N ASN A 69 17.65 5.06 13.12
CA ASN A 69 18.48 6.09 13.76
C ASN A 69 19.13 5.57 15.06
N THR A 70 18.42 4.75 15.82
CA THR A 70 18.95 4.14 17.05
C THR A 70 20.02 3.08 16.78
N GLN A 71 19.95 2.39 15.63
CA GLN A 71 20.92 1.37 15.23
C GLN A 71 22.09 1.94 14.42
N GLY A 72 22.06 3.22 14.05
CA GLY A 72 23.11 3.87 13.24
C GLY A 72 23.22 3.33 11.80
N TRP A 73 22.18 2.65 11.28
CA TRP A 73 22.22 2.03 9.96
C TRP A 73 22.01 3.04 8.83
N SER A 74 22.85 2.93 7.77
CA SER A 74 22.65 3.69 6.54
C SER A 74 21.44 3.15 5.74
N LEU A 75 20.88 4.00 4.82
CA LEU A 75 19.81 3.57 3.91
C LEU A 75 20.23 2.38 3.02
N PHE A 76 21.51 2.29 2.71
CA PHE A 76 22.07 1.23 1.88
C PHE A 76 22.06 -0.13 2.60
N GLU A 77 22.21 -0.12 3.92
CA GLU A 77 22.23 -1.33 4.72
C GLU A 77 20.83 -1.96 4.91
N LEU A 78 19.75 -1.20 4.80
CA LEU A 78 18.38 -1.73 4.72
C LEU A 78 18.15 -2.53 3.44
N GLY A 79 19.04 -2.48 2.46
CA GLY A 79 19.05 -3.33 1.28
C GLY A 79 19.39 -4.79 1.57
N ALA A 80 20.01 -5.09 2.71
CA ALA A 80 20.32 -6.45 3.11
C ALA A 80 19.03 -7.21 3.50
N ARG A 81 18.93 -8.47 3.10
CA ARG A 81 17.75 -9.31 3.27
C ARG A 81 17.26 -9.40 4.71
N GLU A 82 18.19 -9.64 5.64
CA GLU A 82 17.90 -9.82 7.07
C GLU A 82 17.34 -8.54 7.71
N ARG A 83 17.86 -7.38 7.32
CA ARG A 83 17.45 -6.08 7.86
C ARG A 83 16.09 -5.62 7.35
N ARG A 84 15.59 -6.19 6.24
CA ARG A 84 14.24 -5.92 5.71
C ARG A 84 13.12 -6.55 6.52
N MET A 85 13.41 -7.57 7.33
CA MET A 85 12.39 -8.22 8.16
C MET A 85 11.79 -7.26 9.19
N VAL A 86 12.61 -6.37 9.77
CA VAL A 86 12.15 -5.40 10.79
C VAL A 86 11.09 -4.44 10.23
N PRO A 87 11.30 -3.77 9.08
CA PRO A 87 10.26 -2.98 8.42
C PRO A 87 8.96 -3.73 8.16
N TYR A 88 9.03 -5.00 7.75
CA TYR A 88 7.83 -5.82 7.53
C TYR A 88 7.06 -6.07 8.82
N VAL A 89 7.75 -6.45 9.89
CA VAL A 89 7.12 -6.70 11.19
C VAL A 89 6.45 -5.43 11.72
N ILE A 90 7.14 -4.29 11.66
CA ILE A 90 6.59 -3.00 12.07
C ILE A 90 5.33 -2.66 11.25
N ALA A 91 5.38 -2.83 9.93
CA ALA A 91 4.25 -2.57 9.06
C ALA A 91 3.06 -3.48 9.39
N ILE A 92 3.28 -4.79 9.54
CA ILE A 92 2.24 -5.77 9.89
C ILE A 92 1.56 -5.39 11.21
N LEU A 93 2.32 -5.03 12.23
CA LEU A 93 1.77 -4.60 13.53
C LEU A 93 0.91 -3.34 13.40
N CYS A 94 1.39 -2.34 12.66
CA CYS A 94 0.64 -1.10 12.43
C CYS A 94 -0.68 -1.35 11.66
N TYR A 95 -0.65 -2.19 10.63
CA TYR A 95 -1.83 -2.57 9.87
C TYR A 95 -2.82 -3.37 10.72
N PHE A 96 -2.32 -4.30 11.54
CA PHE A 96 -3.15 -5.06 12.46
C PHE A 96 -3.87 -4.14 13.45
N ILE A 97 -3.17 -3.19 14.06
CA ILE A 97 -3.75 -2.19 14.96
C ILE A 97 -4.82 -1.36 14.22
N CYS A 98 -4.55 -0.94 12.98
CA CYS A 98 -5.49 -0.18 12.17
C CYS A 98 -6.79 -0.98 11.91
N VAL A 99 -6.69 -2.25 11.52
CA VAL A 99 -7.83 -3.14 11.31
C VAL A 99 -8.62 -3.34 12.61
N TYR A 100 -7.93 -3.50 13.73
CA TYR A 100 -8.55 -3.65 15.04
C TYR A 100 -9.33 -2.40 15.45
N LEU A 101 -8.74 -1.22 15.27
CA LEU A 101 -9.42 0.07 15.53
C LEU A 101 -10.65 0.25 14.64
N MET A 102 -10.57 -0.09 13.35
CA MET A 102 -11.74 -0.05 12.46
C MET A 102 -12.90 -0.91 12.96
N ARG A 103 -12.60 -2.06 13.55
CA ARG A 103 -13.62 -2.93 14.15
C ARG A 103 -14.24 -2.30 15.41
N ILE A 104 -13.44 -1.69 16.29
CA ILE A 104 -13.91 -0.99 17.49
C ILE A 104 -14.84 0.16 17.10
N PHE A 105 -14.48 0.93 16.08
CA PHE A 105 -15.31 2.04 15.59
C PHE A 105 -16.51 1.59 14.75
N HIS A 106 -16.81 0.29 14.69
CA HIS A 106 -17.93 -0.28 13.95
C HIS A 106 -18.00 0.19 12.49
N MET A 107 -16.83 0.36 11.86
CA MET A 107 -16.77 0.75 10.45
C MET A 107 -17.27 -0.38 9.54
N PRO A 108 -17.83 -0.05 8.36
CA PRO A 108 -18.33 -1.04 7.40
C PRO A 108 -17.25 -2.08 7.05
N HIS A 109 -17.62 -3.36 7.09
CA HIS A 109 -16.70 -4.49 6.92
C HIS A 109 -15.87 -4.43 5.63
N PHE A 110 -16.44 -3.94 4.55
CA PHE A 110 -15.73 -3.87 3.26
C PHE A 110 -14.62 -2.81 3.23
N MET A 111 -14.70 -1.73 4.06
CA MET A 111 -13.56 -0.82 4.21
C MET A 111 -12.37 -1.51 4.89
N GLY A 112 -12.68 -2.33 5.91
CA GLY A 112 -11.67 -3.15 6.58
C GLY A 112 -11.06 -4.22 5.68
N SER A 113 -11.81 -4.73 4.70
CA SER A 113 -11.34 -5.77 3.76
C SER A 113 -10.12 -5.32 2.94
N ILE A 114 -10.03 -4.05 2.56
CA ILE A 114 -8.87 -3.49 1.86
C ILE A 114 -7.62 -3.56 2.76
N LEU A 115 -7.77 -3.18 4.03
CA LEU A 115 -6.65 -3.22 4.98
C LEU A 115 -6.25 -4.66 5.32
N VAL A 116 -7.21 -5.57 5.44
CA VAL A 116 -6.95 -7.00 5.64
C VAL A 116 -6.21 -7.57 4.42
N ALA A 117 -6.62 -7.25 3.20
CA ALA A 117 -5.93 -7.67 1.99
C ALA A 117 -4.49 -7.13 1.94
N ALA A 118 -4.29 -5.85 2.26
CA ALA A 118 -2.96 -5.25 2.32
C ALA A 118 -2.09 -5.89 3.42
N LEU A 119 -2.67 -6.20 4.58
CA LEU A 119 -1.99 -6.92 5.67
C LEU A 119 -1.57 -8.33 5.21
N LEU A 120 -2.44 -9.07 4.55
CA LEU A 120 -2.13 -10.39 4.02
C LEU A 120 -0.98 -10.33 3.00
N ILE A 121 -0.99 -9.36 2.10
CA ILE A 121 0.12 -9.13 1.15
C ILE A 121 1.43 -8.89 1.92
N GLN A 122 1.42 -8.07 2.96
CA GLN A 122 2.60 -7.80 3.78
C GLN A 122 3.12 -9.07 4.47
N VAL A 123 2.22 -9.89 5.03
CA VAL A 123 2.57 -11.16 5.69
C VAL A 123 3.19 -12.12 4.67
N VAL A 124 2.56 -12.30 3.51
CA VAL A 124 3.09 -13.17 2.44
C VAL A 124 4.45 -12.68 1.97
N CYS A 125 4.61 -11.38 1.75
CA CYS A 125 5.90 -10.78 1.39
C CYS A 125 6.96 -11.02 2.46
N ALA A 126 6.62 -10.89 3.75
CA ALA A 126 7.54 -11.16 4.85
C ALA A 126 7.97 -12.64 4.85
N LEU A 127 7.03 -13.56 4.69
CA LEU A 127 7.31 -15.00 4.63
C LEU A 127 8.23 -15.34 3.45
N ILE A 128 7.92 -14.87 2.25
CA ILE A 128 8.75 -15.15 1.07
C ILE A 128 10.13 -14.50 1.22
N ASN A 129 10.22 -13.32 1.86
CA ASN A 129 11.51 -12.64 2.09
C ASN A 129 12.47 -13.45 2.98
N ILE A 130 11.98 -14.47 3.70
CA ILE A 130 12.83 -15.41 4.47
C ILE A 130 13.71 -16.22 3.49
N TRP A 131 13.18 -16.63 2.34
CA TRP A 131 13.91 -17.45 1.36
C TRP A 131 14.46 -16.65 0.19
N TRP A 132 13.67 -15.70 -0.34
CA TRP A 132 14.03 -14.91 -1.52
C TRP A 132 13.83 -13.43 -1.30
N LYS A 133 14.75 -12.62 -1.86
CA LYS A 133 14.61 -11.16 -1.89
C LYS A 133 13.47 -10.76 -2.82
N ILE A 134 12.39 -10.18 -2.28
CA ILE A 134 11.23 -9.74 -3.05
C ILE A 134 11.25 -8.23 -3.27
N SER A 135 10.66 -7.79 -4.39
CA SER A 135 10.30 -6.41 -4.64
C SER A 135 8.93 -6.11 -4.03
N THR A 136 8.91 -5.26 -3.02
CA THR A 136 7.65 -4.79 -2.36
C THR A 136 6.75 -4.03 -3.32
N HIS A 137 7.33 -3.33 -4.29
CA HIS A 137 6.60 -2.59 -5.31
C HIS A 137 5.86 -3.51 -6.28
N SER A 138 6.50 -4.60 -6.71
CA SER A 138 5.85 -5.61 -7.58
C SER A 138 4.70 -6.31 -6.86
N ALA A 139 4.87 -6.64 -5.57
CA ALA A 139 3.80 -7.20 -4.75
C ALA A 139 2.63 -6.22 -4.58
N ALA A 140 2.93 -4.94 -4.40
CA ALA A 140 1.96 -3.86 -4.29
C ALA A 140 1.12 -3.72 -5.59
N ILE A 141 1.78 -3.74 -6.75
CA ILE A 141 1.11 -3.67 -8.06
C ILE A 141 0.22 -4.90 -8.30
N GLY A 142 0.70 -6.10 -7.94
CA GLY A 142 -0.10 -7.32 -7.97
C GLY A 142 -1.35 -7.20 -7.09
N GLY A 143 -1.23 -6.60 -5.91
CA GLY A 143 -2.35 -6.29 -5.02
C GLY A 143 -3.37 -5.34 -5.65
N VAL A 144 -2.92 -4.29 -6.34
CA VAL A 144 -3.81 -3.37 -7.08
C VAL A 144 -4.54 -4.10 -8.20
N ALA A 145 -3.85 -4.90 -8.99
CA ALA A 145 -4.46 -5.68 -10.06
C ALA A 145 -5.54 -6.64 -9.52
N GLY A 146 -5.26 -7.34 -8.41
CA GLY A 146 -6.23 -8.20 -7.72
C GLY A 146 -7.43 -7.41 -7.17
N ALA A 147 -7.20 -6.25 -6.58
CA ALA A 147 -8.27 -5.38 -6.08
C ALA A 147 -9.17 -4.87 -7.21
N LEU A 148 -8.59 -4.48 -8.37
CA LEU A 148 -9.36 -4.06 -9.54
C LEU A 148 -10.27 -5.16 -10.05
N LEU A 149 -9.77 -6.41 -10.11
CA LEU A 149 -10.57 -7.57 -10.51
C LEU A 149 -11.70 -7.82 -9.52
N ALA A 150 -11.42 -7.79 -8.22
CA ALA A 150 -12.44 -7.94 -7.18
C ALA A 150 -13.51 -6.84 -7.27
N PHE A 151 -13.12 -5.59 -7.44
CA PHE A 151 -14.05 -4.48 -7.60
C PHE A 151 -14.87 -4.58 -8.89
N ALA A 152 -14.28 -5.06 -9.99
CA ALA A 152 -15.01 -5.30 -11.22
C ALA A 152 -16.12 -6.33 -11.03
N MET A 153 -15.85 -7.39 -10.28
CA MET A 153 -16.86 -8.41 -9.96
C MET A 153 -17.96 -7.88 -9.04
N ILE A 154 -17.60 -7.07 -8.03
CA ILE A 154 -18.57 -6.55 -7.05
C ILE A 154 -19.44 -5.44 -7.64
N PHE A 155 -18.84 -4.52 -8.39
CA PHE A 155 -19.53 -3.33 -8.92
C PHE A 155 -19.95 -3.47 -10.39
N THR A 156 -19.72 -4.61 -11.02
CA THR A 156 -20.09 -4.93 -12.41
C THR A 156 -19.64 -3.86 -13.43
N PHE A 157 -18.48 -3.22 -13.19
CA PHE A 157 -17.89 -2.28 -14.13
C PHE A 157 -16.79 -2.94 -14.97
N ASN A 158 -16.54 -2.40 -16.17
CA ASN A 158 -15.49 -2.91 -17.05
C ASN A 158 -14.12 -2.35 -16.63
N PRO A 159 -13.21 -3.19 -16.05
CA PRO A 159 -11.93 -2.74 -15.51
C PRO A 159 -10.82 -2.66 -16.58
N MET A 160 -11.11 -2.99 -17.86
CA MET A 160 -10.09 -3.21 -18.90
C MET A 160 -9.09 -2.05 -19.02
N TRP A 161 -9.58 -0.81 -19.07
CA TRP A 161 -8.71 0.37 -19.16
C TRP A 161 -7.79 0.53 -17.95
N TRP A 162 -8.33 0.36 -16.76
CA TRP A 162 -7.57 0.45 -15.51
C TRP A 162 -6.58 -0.70 -15.37
N PHE A 163 -6.98 -1.89 -15.80
CA PHE A 163 -6.12 -3.05 -15.80
C PHE A 163 -4.95 -2.90 -16.77
N CYS A 164 -5.19 -2.44 -18.00
CA CYS A 164 -4.14 -2.12 -18.96
C CYS A 164 -3.17 -1.06 -18.41
N LEU A 165 -3.69 -0.01 -17.77
CA LEU A 165 -2.87 1.04 -17.15
C LEU A 165 -1.98 0.47 -16.04
N VAL A 166 -2.51 -0.38 -15.16
CA VAL A 166 -1.73 -1.02 -14.09
C VAL A 166 -0.66 -1.94 -14.68
N MET A 167 -0.96 -2.68 -15.76
CA MET A 167 0.01 -3.54 -16.44
C MET A 167 1.16 -2.75 -17.07
N VAL A 168 0.86 -1.63 -17.72
CA VAL A 168 1.89 -0.73 -18.27
C VAL A 168 2.76 -0.15 -17.16
N LEU A 169 2.15 0.30 -16.06
CA LEU A 169 2.87 0.82 -14.91
C LEU A 169 3.73 -0.26 -14.23
N SER A 170 3.27 -1.53 -14.22
CA SER A 170 4.06 -2.65 -13.68
C SER A 170 5.34 -2.86 -14.48
N GLY A 171 5.29 -2.73 -15.80
CA GLY A 171 6.45 -2.78 -16.66
C GLY A 171 7.45 -1.66 -16.37
N ALA A 172 6.96 -0.44 -16.13
CA ALA A 172 7.81 0.71 -15.82
C ALA A 172 8.48 0.64 -14.42
N VAL A 173 7.89 -0.07 -13.48
CA VAL A 173 8.45 -0.25 -12.11
C VAL A 173 9.39 -1.47 -12.06
N GLY A 174 9.22 -2.43 -12.96
CA GLY A 174 10.03 -3.65 -13.03
C GLY A 174 11.37 -3.49 -13.78
N THR A 175 11.55 -2.38 -14.50
CA THR A 175 12.80 -2.00 -15.17
C THR A 175 13.64 -1.10 -14.29
#